data_e179fd1422201e80170d94f850f73dce
#
_entry.id   e179fd1422201e80170d94f850f73dce
#
_cell.length_a   1.000
_cell.length_b   1.000
_cell.length_c   1.000
_cell.angle_alpha   90.00
_cell.angle_beta   90.00
_cell.angle_gamma   90.00
#
_symmetry.space_group_name_H-M   'P 1'
#
loop_
_entity.id
_entity.type
_entity.pdbx_description
1 polymer ?
#
loop_
_entity_poly.entity_id
_entity_poly.type
_entity_poly.pdbx_seq_one_letter_code
_entity_poly.pdbx_strand_id
1 'polypeptide(L)'
;VNYCLNCHSAAYMRFNRLRDLGLNEQQIKDNLLFTTDKVGDTMKVAMSPTEGKAWFGVNPPDLTVIARSRAGAGGSGADYIYTLFRTYFRDDVKPTGWDNLTFPNIGMPNPLWQLQGERRPLFETRQEHGHEVHAFTGRWEQVSPGTMTPLQYEQTVGDLVNYLRWMGEPARHERVRIGVWVMLFLLLFTFLAWRLNAAYWKDVK
;
A
#
# COMPACT_ATOMS: atom_id res chain seq x y z
N VAL A 1 -5.81 9.32 6.78
CA VAL A 1 -6.34 9.70 8.08
C VAL A 1 -7.76 9.16 8.24
N ASN A 2 -8.76 9.69 7.57
CA ASN A 2 -10.19 9.42 7.84
C ASN A 2 -10.64 7.96 7.65
N TYR A 3 -10.00 7.20 6.77
CA TYR A 3 -10.45 5.85 6.39
C TYR A 3 -9.59 4.72 6.98
N CYS A 4 -8.35 4.98 7.37
CA CYS A 4 -7.41 3.91 7.70
C CYS A 4 -6.88 4.01 9.14
N LEU A 5 -6.52 5.23 9.59
CA LEU A 5 -5.87 5.43 10.88
C LEU A 5 -6.82 5.32 12.09
N ASN A 6 -8.06 4.95 11.89
CA ASN A 6 -8.96 4.52 12.98
C ASN A 6 -8.65 3.09 13.45
N CYS A 7 -8.13 2.25 12.55
CA CYS A 7 -7.86 0.83 12.80
C CYS A 7 -6.39 0.45 12.61
N HIS A 8 -5.67 1.15 11.72
CA HIS A 8 -4.29 0.84 11.37
C HIS A 8 -3.34 1.92 11.87
N SER A 9 -2.28 1.53 12.55
CA SER A 9 -1.15 2.42 12.81
C SER A 9 -0.23 2.52 11.57
N ALA A 10 0.50 3.63 11.48
CA ALA A 10 1.74 3.75 10.73
C ALA A 10 2.84 4.13 11.74
N ALA A 11 3.13 3.20 12.66
CA ALA A 11 3.84 3.44 13.91
C ALA A 11 5.32 3.85 13.72
N TYR A 12 5.87 3.65 12.53
CA TYR A 12 7.24 4.05 12.18
C TYR A 12 7.29 5.30 11.31
N MET A 13 6.13 5.90 11.00
CA MET A 13 5.99 7.15 10.27
C MET A 13 5.65 8.29 11.23
N ARG A 14 6.37 9.41 11.14
CA ARG A 14 6.11 10.61 11.92
C ARG A 14 5.28 11.60 11.12
N PHE A 15 4.39 12.34 11.78
CA PHE A 15 3.56 13.36 11.13
C PHE A 15 4.39 14.45 10.45
N ASN A 16 5.55 14.83 11.00
CA ASN A 16 6.42 15.85 10.41
C ASN A 16 6.98 15.47 9.03
N ARG A 17 7.02 14.18 8.68
CA ARG A 17 7.43 13.71 7.35
C ARG A 17 6.46 14.10 6.24
N LEU A 18 5.23 14.48 6.59
CA LEU A 18 4.26 15.00 5.63
C LEU A 18 4.70 16.34 5.01
N ARG A 19 5.70 17.01 5.59
CA ARG A 19 6.37 18.16 4.97
C ARG A 19 7.07 17.81 3.66
N ASP A 20 7.53 16.59 3.50
CA ASP A 20 8.14 16.11 2.26
C ASP A 20 7.13 16.07 1.09
N LEU A 21 5.84 16.08 1.40
CA LEU A 21 4.74 16.17 0.45
C LEU A 21 4.24 17.61 0.24
N GLY A 22 4.95 18.61 0.76
CA GLY A 22 4.64 20.02 0.60
C GLY A 22 3.69 20.62 1.64
N LEU A 23 3.32 19.86 2.68
CA LEU A 23 2.48 20.39 3.76
C LEU A 23 3.32 21.18 4.75
N ASN A 24 2.83 22.35 5.18
CA ASN A 24 3.43 23.08 6.28
C ASN A 24 2.97 22.52 7.65
N GLU A 25 3.65 22.91 8.71
CA GLU A 25 3.38 22.38 10.05
C GLU A 25 1.98 22.72 10.55
N GLN A 26 1.48 23.91 10.22
CA GLN A 26 0.15 24.33 10.63
C GLN A 26 -0.93 23.47 9.94
N GLN A 27 -0.80 23.22 8.65
CA GLN A 27 -1.70 22.33 7.91
C GLN A 27 -1.73 20.91 8.50
N ILE A 28 -0.56 20.41 8.92
CA ILE A 28 -0.47 19.09 9.58
C ILE A 28 -1.20 19.12 10.91
N LYS A 29 -0.97 20.14 11.74
CA LYS A 29 -1.60 20.29 13.05
C LYS A 29 -3.12 20.40 12.96
N ASP A 30 -3.62 21.23 12.06
CA ASP A 30 -5.04 21.54 11.99
C ASP A 30 -5.88 20.43 11.35
N ASN A 31 -5.27 19.60 10.49
CA ASN A 31 -6.04 18.65 9.68
C ASN A 31 -5.66 17.19 9.87
N LEU A 32 -4.49 16.88 10.41
CA LEU A 32 -3.95 15.51 10.37
C LEU A 32 -3.55 14.96 11.74
N LEU A 33 -3.31 15.81 12.75
CA LEU A 33 -3.04 15.38 14.12
C LEU A 33 -4.36 15.08 14.84
N PHE A 34 -4.66 13.80 15.04
CA PHE A 34 -5.89 13.37 15.72
C PHE A 34 -5.61 12.44 16.92
N THR A 35 -4.40 11.92 17.06
CA THR A 35 -4.01 11.05 18.20
C THR A 35 -2.91 11.64 19.05
N THR A 36 -2.41 12.85 18.75
CA THR A 36 -1.32 13.54 19.43
C THR A 36 -1.35 15.05 19.12
N ASP A 37 -0.72 15.84 19.96
CA ASP A 37 -0.55 17.29 19.77
C ASP A 37 0.82 17.64 19.14
N LYS A 38 1.69 16.64 18.92
CA LYS A 38 3.07 16.86 18.48
C LYS A 38 3.33 16.29 17.09
N VAL A 39 3.70 17.13 16.14
CA VAL A 39 4.07 16.71 14.77
C VAL A 39 5.29 15.78 14.74
N GLY A 40 6.10 15.75 15.77
CA GLY A 40 7.24 14.83 15.90
C GLY A 40 6.85 13.40 16.27
N ASP A 41 5.62 13.17 16.72
CA ASP A 41 5.16 11.86 17.12
C ASP A 41 4.85 10.97 15.90
N THR A 42 4.79 9.67 16.14
CA THR A 42 4.45 8.68 15.13
C THR A 42 2.94 8.51 14.99
N MET A 43 2.51 8.06 13.82
CA MET A 43 1.09 7.88 13.49
C MET A 43 0.55 6.59 14.12
N LYS A 44 0.16 6.65 15.38
CA LYS A 44 -0.39 5.52 16.13
C LYS A 44 -1.89 5.64 16.26
N VAL A 45 -2.59 4.53 16.11
CA VAL A 45 -4.02 4.39 16.40
C VAL A 45 -4.24 4.24 17.91
N ALA A 46 -5.41 4.68 18.39
CA ALA A 46 -5.78 4.51 19.80
C ALA A 46 -6.17 3.05 20.13
N MET A 47 -6.68 2.31 19.16
CA MET A 47 -7.07 0.90 19.30
C MET A 47 -5.87 0.02 19.69
N SER A 48 -6.02 -0.71 20.77
CA SER A 48 -5.01 -1.68 21.20
C SER A 48 -5.03 -2.95 20.34
N PRO A 49 -3.94 -3.74 20.27
CA PRO A 49 -3.92 -5.03 19.58
C PRO A 49 -4.98 -6.02 20.13
N THR A 50 -5.29 -5.96 21.43
CA THR A 50 -6.30 -6.80 22.08
C THR A 50 -7.70 -6.46 21.58
N GLU A 51 -8.03 -5.17 21.50
CA GLU A 51 -9.30 -4.69 20.95
C GLU A 51 -9.43 -5.04 19.47
N GLY A 52 -8.37 -4.82 18.68
CA GLY A 52 -8.34 -5.20 17.26
C GLY A 52 -8.65 -6.67 17.04
N LYS A 53 -8.04 -7.56 17.86
CA LYS A 53 -8.32 -8.99 17.81
C LYS A 53 -9.73 -9.34 18.26
N ALA A 54 -10.25 -8.66 19.26
CA ALA A 54 -11.61 -8.89 19.76
C ALA A 54 -12.68 -8.47 18.74
N TRP A 55 -12.47 -7.37 18.02
CA TRP A 55 -13.45 -6.80 17.10
C TRP A 55 -13.40 -7.40 15.69
N PHE A 56 -12.21 -7.74 15.21
CA PHE A 56 -11.98 -8.16 13.81
C PHE A 56 -11.45 -9.60 13.69
N GLY A 57 -11.26 -10.31 14.79
CA GLY A 57 -10.63 -11.64 14.79
C GLY A 57 -9.13 -11.62 14.61
N VAL A 58 -8.58 -10.52 14.08
CA VAL A 58 -7.16 -10.30 13.83
C VAL A 58 -6.76 -8.86 14.18
N ASN A 59 -5.51 -8.64 14.56
CA ASN A 59 -5.02 -7.29 14.73
C ASN A 59 -4.74 -6.66 13.35
N PRO A 60 -5.33 -5.48 13.03
CA PRO A 60 -5.03 -4.79 11.79
C PRO A 60 -3.53 -4.51 11.62
N PRO A 61 -2.92 -4.84 10.49
CA PRO A 61 -1.48 -4.66 10.30
C PRO A 61 -1.08 -3.19 10.27
N ASP A 62 0.15 -2.90 10.69
CA ASP A 62 0.77 -1.59 10.54
C ASP A 62 0.99 -1.24 9.06
N LEU A 63 0.67 -0.01 8.67
CA LEU A 63 0.70 0.42 7.27
C LEU A 63 2.06 1.00 6.83
N THR A 64 3.01 1.23 7.73
CA THR A 64 4.25 1.94 7.41
C THR A 64 4.98 1.36 6.19
N VAL A 65 5.06 0.02 6.11
CA VAL A 65 5.75 -0.67 5.00
C VAL A 65 4.82 -1.60 4.22
N ILE A 66 3.51 -1.42 4.32
CA ILE A 66 2.53 -2.35 3.76
C ILE A 66 2.69 -2.54 2.24
N ALA A 67 2.97 -1.46 1.50
CA ALA A 67 3.21 -1.51 0.06
C ALA A 67 4.49 -2.28 -0.34
N ARG A 68 5.38 -2.56 0.62
CA ARG A 68 6.57 -3.40 0.42
C ARG A 68 6.33 -4.83 0.88
N SER A 69 5.68 -5.00 2.05
CA SER A 69 5.44 -6.32 2.63
C SER A 69 4.44 -7.17 1.83
N ARG A 70 3.62 -6.54 1.00
CA ARG A 70 2.65 -7.23 0.12
C ARG A 70 3.20 -7.55 -1.27
N ALA A 71 4.48 -7.31 -1.55
CA ALA A 71 5.13 -7.77 -2.77
C ALA A 71 5.26 -9.31 -2.77
N GLY A 72 5.07 -9.92 -3.93
CA GLY A 72 5.15 -11.37 -4.11
C GLY A 72 5.33 -11.75 -5.57
N ALA A 73 5.17 -13.04 -5.88
CA ALA A 73 5.32 -13.55 -7.25
C ALA A 73 4.34 -12.92 -8.25
N GLY A 74 3.19 -12.42 -7.78
CA GLY A 74 2.17 -11.78 -8.62
C GLY A 74 2.40 -10.29 -8.91
N GLY A 75 3.47 -9.67 -8.36
CA GLY A 75 3.75 -8.27 -8.60
C GLY A 75 4.15 -7.46 -7.38
N SER A 76 4.13 -6.13 -7.52
CA SER A 76 4.45 -5.24 -6.40
C SER A 76 3.33 -5.21 -5.36
N GLY A 77 3.70 -4.92 -4.10
CA GLY A 77 2.69 -4.74 -3.06
C GLY A 77 1.78 -3.54 -3.30
N ALA A 78 2.23 -2.55 -4.07
CA ALA A 78 1.40 -1.43 -4.51
C ALA A 78 0.29 -1.90 -5.47
N ASP A 79 0.63 -2.74 -6.46
CA ASP A 79 -0.34 -3.32 -7.40
C ASP A 79 -1.35 -4.21 -6.67
N TYR A 80 -0.86 -5.00 -5.70
CA TYR A 80 -1.73 -5.80 -4.84
C TYR A 80 -2.75 -4.94 -4.09
N ILE A 81 -2.31 -3.87 -3.42
CA ILE A 81 -3.20 -3.00 -2.63
C ILE A 81 -4.18 -2.25 -3.57
N TYR A 82 -3.71 -1.79 -4.73
CA TYR A 82 -4.56 -1.16 -5.73
C TYR A 82 -5.66 -2.10 -6.21
N THR A 83 -5.32 -3.33 -6.53
CA THR A 83 -6.28 -4.36 -6.94
C THR A 83 -7.23 -4.72 -5.80
N LEU A 84 -6.70 -4.85 -4.56
CA LEU A 84 -7.50 -5.14 -3.38
C LEU A 84 -8.66 -4.16 -3.21
N PHE A 85 -8.38 -2.84 -3.21
CA PHE A 85 -9.43 -1.82 -3.06
C PHE A 85 -10.41 -1.78 -4.23
N ARG A 86 -9.99 -2.22 -5.41
CA ARG A 86 -10.84 -2.27 -6.60
C ARG A 86 -11.63 -3.57 -6.75
N THR A 87 -11.49 -4.52 -5.84
CA THR A 87 -12.14 -5.84 -5.95
C THR A 87 -13.03 -6.20 -4.75
N TYR A 88 -13.31 -5.22 -3.88
CA TYR A 88 -14.34 -5.35 -2.85
C TYR A 88 -15.74 -5.44 -3.46
N PHE A 89 -16.58 -6.26 -2.82
CA PHE A 89 -17.98 -6.39 -3.17
C PHE A 89 -18.84 -6.70 -1.94
N ARG A 90 -20.16 -6.41 -2.06
CA ARG A 90 -21.14 -6.71 -1.03
C ARG A 90 -21.44 -8.20 -1.00
N ASP A 91 -21.28 -8.81 0.17
CA ASP A 91 -21.62 -10.21 0.43
C ASP A 91 -22.28 -10.31 1.81
N ASP A 92 -23.60 -10.43 1.82
CA ASP A 92 -24.41 -10.43 3.03
C ASP A 92 -24.25 -11.73 3.87
N VAL A 93 -23.59 -12.76 3.33
CA VAL A 93 -23.25 -13.99 4.05
C VAL A 93 -22.04 -13.80 4.96
N LYS A 94 -21.18 -12.83 4.65
CA LYS A 94 -19.99 -12.57 5.45
C LYS A 94 -20.30 -11.75 6.71
N PRO A 95 -19.61 -12.01 7.83
CA PRO A 95 -19.83 -11.28 9.08
C PRO A 95 -19.68 -9.75 8.97
N THR A 96 -18.78 -9.29 8.09
CA THR A 96 -18.55 -7.86 7.82
C THR A 96 -19.50 -7.30 6.76
N GLY A 97 -20.27 -8.15 6.07
CA GLY A 97 -21.08 -7.78 4.90
C GLY A 97 -20.27 -7.56 3.63
N TRP A 98 -18.97 -7.89 3.62
CA TRP A 98 -18.05 -7.63 2.51
C TRP A 98 -17.15 -8.83 2.24
N ASP A 99 -16.83 -9.06 0.95
CA ASP A 99 -15.75 -9.95 0.54
C ASP A 99 -14.92 -9.30 -0.58
N ASN A 100 -13.88 -9.99 -1.04
CA ASN A 100 -12.91 -9.43 -1.98
C ASN A 100 -12.43 -10.50 -2.96
N LEU A 101 -12.39 -10.19 -4.27
CA LEU A 101 -11.91 -11.14 -5.28
C LEU A 101 -10.41 -11.41 -5.21
N THR A 102 -9.62 -10.43 -4.75
CA THR A 102 -8.15 -10.55 -4.62
C THR A 102 -7.76 -11.28 -3.34
N PHE A 103 -8.54 -11.11 -2.28
CA PHE A 103 -8.32 -11.77 -1.00
C PHE A 103 -9.66 -12.32 -0.47
N PRO A 104 -10.09 -13.50 -0.95
CA PRO A 104 -11.35 -14.11 -0.51
C PRO A 104 -11.39 -14.34 1.01
N ASN A 105 -12.55 -14.15 1.61
CA ASN A 105 -12.80 -14.20 3.04
C ASN A 105 -12.04 -13.12 3.85
N ILE A 106 -11.85 -11.96 3.26
CA ILE A 106 -11.17 -10.84 3.93
C ILE A 106 -11.91 -10.40 5.20
N GLY A 107 -11.20 -10.34 6.32
CA GLY A 107 -11.76 -9.86 7.59
C GLY A 107 -11.94 -8.33 7.67
N MET A 108 -11.20 -7.57 6.83
CA MET A 108 -11.32 -6.11 6.74
C MET A 108 -12.56 -5.75 5.91
N PRO A 109 -13.57 -5.03 6.46
CA PRO A 109 -14.67 -4.50 5.66
C PRO A 109 -14.14 -3.48 4.64
N ASN A 110 -14.91 -3.19 3.58
CA ASN A 110 -14.51 -2.15 2.63
C ASN A 110 -14.51 -0.76 3.30
N PRO A 111 -13.36 -0.14 3.58
CA PRO A 111 -13.34 1.17 4.25
C PRO A 111 -13.75 2.32 3.33
N LEU A 112 -13.76 2.08 2.01
CA LEU A 112 -14.04 3.09 0.98
C LEU A 112 -15.42 2.90 0.33
N TRP A 113 -16.31 2.13 0.96
CA TRP A 113 -17.61 1.79 0.38
C TRP A 113 -18.47 3.03 0.05
N GLN A 114 -18.42 4.07 0.86
CA GLN A 114 -19.15 5.31 0.60
C GLN A 114 -18.68 6.00 -0.70
N LEU A 115 -17.39 5.87 -1.00
CA LEU A 115 -16.81 6.45 -2.22
C LEU A 115 -17.13 5.60 -3.44
N GLN A 116 -17.01 4.27 -3.31
CA GLN A 116 -17.19 3.30 -4.37
C GLN A 116 -18.66 2.98 -4.66
N GLY A 117 -19.50 2.98 -3.63
CA GLY A 117 -20.83 2.37 -3.65
C GLY A 117 -20.76 0.85 -3.42
N GLU A 118 -21.92 0.24 -3.31
CA GLU A 118 -22.05 -1.21 -3.18
C GLU A 118 -22.21 -1.86 -4.55
N ARG A 119 -21.54 -2.98 -4.76
CA ARG A 119 -21.57 -3.71 -6.01
C ARG A 119 -21.41 -5.20 -5.79
N ARG A 120 -21.83 -6.00 -6.77
CA ARG A 120 -21.65 -7.45 -6.81
C ARG A 120 -20.91 -7.86 -8.09
N PRO A 121 -20.00 -8.86 -8.03
CA PRO A 121 -19.32 -9.36 -9.21
C PRO A 121 -20.28 -10.23 -10.03
N LEU A 122 -20.19 -10.12 -11.36
CA LEU A 122 -20.88 -11.01 -12.27
C LEU A 122 -19.96 -12.17 -12.65
N PHE A 123 -20.45 -13.40 -12.39
CA PHE A 123 -19.73 -14.62 -12.73
C PHE A 123 -20.39 -15.30 -13.92
N GLU A 124 -19.60 -16.02 -14.69
CA GLU A 124 -20.07 -16.95 -15.73
C GLU A 124 -19.48 -18.34 -15.47
N THR A 125 -20.24 -19.37 -15.82
CA THR A 125 -19.75 -20.74 -15.76
C THR A 125 -18.99 -21.05 -17.04
N ARG A 126 -17.71 -21.44 -16.93
CA ARG A 126 -16.86 -21.90 -18.03
C ARG A 126 -16.41 -23.32 -17.77
N GLN A 127 -16.20 -24.07 -18.86
CA GLN A 127 -15.56 -25.38 -18.81
C GLN A 127 -14.06 -25.20 -18.99
N GLU A 128 -13.27 -25.48 -17.95
CA GLU A 128 -11.81 -25.48 -18.00
C GLU A 128 -11.28 -26.84 -17.59
N HIS A 129 -10.51 -27.48 -18.50
CA HIS A 129 -9.93 -28.82 -18.26
C HIS A 129 -10.95 -29.89 -17.83
N GLY A 130 -12.20 -29.80 -18.31
CA GLY A 130 -13.28 -30.76 -17.99
C GLY A 130 -13.99 -30.50 -16.64
N HIS A 131 -13.70 -29.42 -15.99
CA HIS A 131 -14.38 -28.98 -14.77
C HIS A 131 -15.14 -27.67 -14.99
N GLU A 132 -16.29 -27.54 -14.34
CA GLU A 132 -17.00 -26.25 -14.29
C GLU A 132 -16.32 -25.29 -13.35
N VAL A 133 -15.95 -24.12 -13.87
CA VAL A 133 -15.33 -23.04 -13.11
C VAL A 133 -16.21 -21.80 -13.17
N HIS A 134 -16.51 -21.21 -12.01
CA HIS A 134 -17.18 -19.91 -11.92
C HIS A 134 -16.12 -18.80 -12.08
N ALA A 135 -16.02 -18.24 -13.27
CA ALA A 135 -15.07 -17.20 -13.60
C ALA A 135 -15.71 -15.81 -13.49
N PHE A 136 -14.98 -14.86 -12.89
CA PHE A 136 -15.40 -13.46 -12.88
C PHE A 136 -15.34 -12.88 -14.29
N THR A 137 -16.43 -12.26 -14.74
CA THR A 137 -16.56 -11.73 -16.11
C THR A 137 -15.84 -10.40 -16.34
N GLY A 138 -15.22 -9.81 -15.29
CA GLY A 138 -14.70 -8.45 -15.33
C GLY A 138 -15.76 -7.35 -15.15
N ARG A 139 -17.04 -7.75 -15.04
CA ARG A 139 -18.17 -6.82 -14.92
C ARG A 139 -18.77 -6.83 -13.52
N TRP A 140 -19.31 -5.69 -13.13
CA TRP A 140 -19.94 -5.46 -11.84
C TRP A 140 -21.40 -5.05 -12.01
N GLU A 141 -22.25 -5.58 -11.15
CA GLU A 141 -23.59 -5.06 -10.93
C GLU A 141 -23.52 -4.01 -9.80
N GLN A 142 -23.94 -2.76 -10.10
CA GLN A 142 -24.00 -1.71 -9.09
C GLN A 142 -25.28 -1.88 -8.26
N VAL A 143 -25.14 -2.09 -6.95
CA VAL A 143 -26.26 -2.24 -6.01
C VAL A 143 -26.71 -0.88 -5.48
N SER A 144 -25.74 -0.06 -5.06
CA SER A 144 -25.99 1.33 -4.67
C SER A 144 -24.87 2.25 -5.20
N PRO A 145 -25.15 3.48 -5.61
CA PRO A 145 -24.13 4.40 -6.11
C PRO A 145 -23.20 4.86 -4.98
N GLY A 146 -21.94 5.08 -5.29
CA GLY A 146 -21.00 5.77 -4.43
C GLY A 146 -21.07 7.28 -4.63
N THR A 147 -20.33 8.02 -3.79
CA THR A 147 -20.19 9.48 -3.92
C THR A 147 -19.22 9.89 -5.03
N MET A 148 -18.43 8.95 -5.56
CA MET A 148 -17.48 9.17 -6.64
C MET A 148 -17.88 8.40 -7.90
N THR A 149 -17.56 8.98 -9.06
CA THR A 149 -17.61 8.22 -10.32
C THR A 149 -16.53 7.12 -10.30
N PRO A 150 -16.66 6.05 -11.11
CA PRO A 150 -15.66 4.99 -11.17
C PRO A 150 -14.24 5.51 -11.43
N LEU A 151 -14.08 6.49 -12.33
CA LEU A 151 -12.79 7.09 -12.63
C LEU A 151 -12.20 7.87 -11.43
N GLN A 152 -13.03 8.66 -10.74
CA GLN A 152 -12.61 9.38 -9.53
C GLN A 152 -12.20 8.41 -8.42
N TYR A 153 -12.93 7.31 -8.26
CA TYR A 153 -12.58 6.28 -7.29
C TYR A 153 -11.23 5.63 -7.63
N GLU A 154 -11.00 5.27 -8.89
CA GLU A 154 -9.73 4.69 -9.35
C GLU A 154 -8.55 5.63 -9.11
N GLN A 155 -8.71 6.92 -9.40
CA GLN A 155 -7.70 7.95 -9.12
C GLN A 155 -7.43 8.07 -7.63
N THR A 156 -8.47 8.12 -6.79
CA THR A 156 -8.35 8.21 -5.34
C THR A 156 -7.62 7.00 -4.74
N VAL A 157 -7.95 5.79 -5.22
CA VAL A 157 -7.22 4.57 -4.81
C VAL A 157 -5.77 4.61 -5.29
N GLY A 158 -5.51 5.10 -6.50
CA GLY A 158 -4.16 5.31 -7.02
C GLY A 158 -3.33 6.25 -6.15
N ASP A 159 -3.90 7.37 -5.74
CA ASP A 159 -3.26 8.35 -4.85
C ASP A 159 -2.99 7.76 -3.47
N LEU A 160 -3.95 7.02 -2.90
CA LEU A 160 -3.77 6.30 -1.64
C LEU A 160 -2.59 5.31 -1.72
N VAL A 161 -2.53 4.52 -2.79
CA VAL A 161 -1.47 3.53 -2.98
C VAL A 161 -0.11 4.20 -3.19
N ASN A 162 -0.06 5.30 -3.92
CA ASN A 162 1.16 6.10 -4.09
C ASN A 162 1.65 6.67 -2.76
N TYR A 163 0.73 7.14 -1.91
CA TYR A 163 1.07 7.57 -0.55
C TYR A 163 1.64 6.42 0.29
N LEU A 164 1.01 5.24 0.29
CA LEU A 164 1.51 4.06 1.01
C LEU A 164 2.88 3.60 0.49
N ARG A 165 3.11 3.69 -0.82
CA ARG A 165 4.40 3.39 -1.43
C ARG A 165 5.48 4.38 -1.00
N TRP A 166 5.16 5.69 -1.01
CA TRP A 166 6.06 6.72 -0.52
C TRP A 166 6.35 6.52 0.97
N MET A 167 5.33 6.27 1.79
CA MET A 167 5.48 6.03 3.23
C MET A 167 6.43 4.86 3.52
N GLY A 168 6.39 3.80 2.72
CA GLY A 168 7.28 2.64 2.84
C GLY A 168 8.74 2.91 2.52
N GLU A 169 9.06 3.99 1.78
CA GLU A 169 10.43 4.41 1.44
C GLU A 169 10.50 5.91 1.08
N PRO A 170 10.35 6.82 2.05
CA PRO A 170 10.34 8.26 1.77
C PRO A 170 11.64 8.79 1.15
N ALA A 171 12.77 8.16 1.46
CA ALA A 171 14.08 8.54 0.95
C ALA A 171 14.44 7.92 -0.41
N ARG A 172 13.52 7.22 -1.08
CA ARG A 172 13.82 6.49 -2.33
C ARG A 172 14.43 7.39 -3.41
N HIS A 173 13.85 8.57 -3.61
CA HIS A 173 14.34 9.50 -4.65
C HIS A 173 15.78 9.93 -4.39
N GLU A 174 16.07 10.34 -3.16
CA GLU A 174 17.41 10.74 -2.73
C GLU A 174 18.41 9.58 -2.84
N ARG A 175 18.01 8.39 -2.39
CA ARG A 175 18.85 7.19 -2.47
C ARG A 175 19.24 6.86 -3.92
N VAL A 176 18.29 6.93 -4.85
CA VAL A 176 18.57 6.67 -6.27
C VAL A 176 19.50 7.74 -6.83
N ARG A 177 19.26 9.03 -6.54
CA ARG A 177 20.10 10.14 -7.00
C ARG A 177 21.53 10.02 -6.51
N ILE A 178 21.72 9.77 -5.21
CA ILE A 178 23.05 9.57 -4.61
C ILE A 178 23.69 8.29 -5.16
N GLY A 179 22.90 7.23 -5.33
CA GLY A 179 23.38 5.93 -5.83
C GLY A 179 24.04 6.03 -7.21
N VAL A 180 23.52 6.87 -8.10
CA VAL A 180 24.16 7.10 -9.43
C VAL A 180 25.59 7.62 -9.25
N TRP A 181 25.78 8.64 -8.42
CA TRP A 181 27.12 9.20 -8.15
C TRP A 181 28.06 8.20 -7.49
N VAL A 182 27.55 7.42 -6.55
CA VAL A 182 28.32 6.34 -5.90
C VAL A 182 28.75 5.29 -6.92
N MET A 183 27.86 4.87 -7.81
CA MET A 183 28.21 3.91 -8.86
C MET A 183 29.26 4.44 -9.84
N LEU A 184 29.17 5.70 -10.26
CA LEU A 184 30.18 6.33 -11.11
C LEU A 184 31.54 6.40 -10.41
N PHE A 185 31.58 6.79 -9.15
CA PHE A 185 32.80 6.78 -8.34
C PHE A 185 33.41 5.38 -8.23
N LEU A 186 32.59 4.38 -7.90
CA LEU A 186 33.04 3.00 -7.78
C LEU A 186 33.58 2.42 -9.10
N LEU A 187 32.98 2.76 -10.24
CA LEU A 187 33.48 2.36 -11.55
C LEU A 187 34.88 2.92 -11.80
N LEU A 188 35.08 4.23 -11.58
CA LEU A 188 36.39 4.86 -11.72
C LEU A 188 37.40 4.24 -10.74
N PHE A 189 37.03 4.11 -9.48
CA PHE A 189 37.89 3.53 -8.46
C PHE A 189 38.27 2.05 -8.78
N THR A 190 37.33 1.24 -9.23
CA THR A 190 37.59 -0.13 -9.64
C THR A 190 38.55 -0.20 -10.83
N PHE A 191 38.38 0.68 -11.82
CA PHE A 191 39.32 0.79 -12.96
C PHE A 191 40.71 1.11 -12.50
N LEU A 192 40.87 2.11 -11.64
CA LEU A 192 42.21 2.50 -11.11
C LEU A 192 42.83 1.37 -10.27
N ALA A 193 42.05 0.74 -9.41
CA ALA A 193 42.48 -0.39 -8.59
C ALA A 193 42.89 -1.59 -9.45
N TRP A 194 42.13 -1.89 -10.51
CA TRP A 194 42.51 -2.91 -11.51
C TRP A 194 43.82 -2.60 -12.23
N ARG A 195 43.98 -1.37 -12.66
CA ARG A 195 45.25 -0.91 -13.30
C ARG A 195 46.44 -1.02 -12.34
N LEU A 196 46.22 -0.62 -11.07
CA LEU A 196 47.25 -0.71 -10.03
C LEU A 196 47.60 -2.17 -9.75
N ASN A 197 46.61 -3.03 -9.57
CA ASN A 197 46.84 -4.47 -9.38
C ASN A 197 47.62 -5.07 -10.54
N ALA A 198 47.24 -4.78 -11.77
CA ALA A 198 47.96 -5.26 -12.95
C ALA A 198 49.44 -4.77 -13.01
N ALA A 199 49.72 -3.53 -12.55
CA ALA A 199 51.08 -3.02 -12.47
C ALA A 199 51.91 -3.73 -11.39
N TYR A 200 51.37 -3.98 -10.21
CA TYR A 200 52.10 -4.67 -9.15
C TYR A 200 52.35 -6.17 -9.42
N TRP A 201 51.42 -6.83 -10.13
CA TRP A 201 51.57 -8.28 -10.43
C TRP A 201 52.24 -8.56 -11.78
N LYS A 202 52.68 -7.52 -12.49
CA LYS A 202 53.31 -7.67 -13.84
C LYS A 202 54.54 -8.58 -13.83
N ASP A 203 55.37 -8.51 -12.80
CA ASP A 203 56.66 -9.20 -12.72
C ASP A 203 56.61 -10.44 -11.83
N VAL A 204 55.41 -10.76 -11.28
CA VAL A 204 55.23 -11.98 -10.48
C VAL A 204 54.74 -13.09 -11.41
N LYS A 205 55.62 -14.07 -11.68
CA LYS A 205 55.31 -15.26 -12.48
C LYS A 205 55.05 -16.45 -11.54
#